data_7c92df03b9f74895c6cca4cbc336af36
#
_entry.id   7c92df03b9f74895c6cca4cbc336af36
#
_cell.length_a   1.000
_cell.length_b   1.000
_cell.length_c   1.000
_cell.angle_alpha   90.00
_cell.angle_beta   90.00
_cell.angle_gamma   90.00
#
_symmetry.space_group_name_H-M   'P 1'
#
loop_
_entity.id
_entity.type
_entity.pdbx_description
1 polymer ?
#
loop_
_entity_poly.entity_id
_entity_poly.type
_entity_poly.pdbx_seq_one_letter_code
_entity_poly.pdbx_strand_id
1 'polypeptide(L)'
;AQGLSESEQVQVRRQKLADLQAAGHDPFTLTKYPQDAYSADLKEEFKDLPNETDSGKQVALAGRMMSKRVMGKASFAHLRDDKGDIQLYVRRDELGEEPYAAFKKLDVGDIIGVKGEVFRTKTGELSVRATELTLLAKSLRPLPEKFHGLTDTEMRYRQRYVDLIANPEVKDTFVKRSQILKEIRAYLDEKGFLEVDTPILTPFEIGASARPFYTHHNSLNMDMVLRIETELYLKRLIVGGMDR
;
A
#
# COMPACT_ATOMS: atom_id res chain seq x y z
N ALA A 1 -29.69 9.42 7.67
CA ALA A 1 -28.59 8.50 7.96
C ALA A 1 -27.93 8.92 9.26
N GLN A 2 -28.13 8.19 10.35
CA GLN A 2 -27.42 8.40 11.59
C GLN A 2 -25.95 8.02 11.35
N GLY A 3 -25.04 9.00 11.51
CA GLY A 3 -23.63 8.75 11.40
C GLY A 3 -23.18 7.75 12.46
N LEU A 4 -22.38 6.77 12.04
CA LEU A 4 -21.67 5.88 12.94
C LEU A 4 -20.88 6.74 13.94
N SER A 5 -21.06 6.51 15.23
CA SER A 5 -20.27 7.19 16.26
C SER A 5 -18.81 6.84 16.06
N GLU A 6 -17.92 7.84 15.98
CA GLU A 6 -16.47 7.62 15.91
C GLU A 6 -16.00 6.92 17.18
N SER A 7 -15.14 5.91 17.04
CA SER A 7 -14.52 5.29 18.20
C SER A 7 -13.60 6.30 18.93
N GLU A 8 -13.45 6.17 20.24
CA GLU A 8 -12.53 7.02 21.04
C GLU A 8 -11.12 7.11 20.41
N GLN A 9 -10.62 5.99 19.88
CA GLN A 9 -9.29 5.96 19.24
C GLN A 9 -9.22 6.87 18.02
N VAL A 10 -10.28 6.91 17.21
CA VAL A 10 -10.35 7.80 16.03
C VAL A 10 -10.38 9.26 16.47
N GLN A 11 -11.16 9.59 17.51
CA GLN A 11 -11.22 10.95 18.06
C GLN A 11 -9.86 11.41 18.60
N VAL A 12 -9.17 10.55 19.37
CA VAL A 12 -7.81 10.84 19.88
C VAL A 12 -6.83 11.09 18.74
N ARG A 13 -6.87 10.27 17.67
CA ARG A 13 -5.97 10.43 16.51
C ARG A 13 -6.28 11.70 15.72
N ARG A 14 -7.55 12.07 15.57
CA ARG A 14 -7.96 13.34 14.95
C ARG A 14 -7.51 14.53 15.77
N GLN A 15 -7.61 14.47 17.11
CA GLN A 15 -7.10 15.53 17.98
C GLN A 15 -5.58 15.68 17.81
N LYS A 16 -4.82 14.58 17.81
CA LYS A 16 -3.37 14.63 17.56
C LYS A 16 -3.03 15.30 16.21
N LEU A 17 -3.81 15.03 15.16
CA LEU A 17 -3.63 15.71 13.88
C LEU A 17 -3.91 17.20 13.98
N ALA A 18 -5.02 17.59 14.63
CA ALA A 18 -5.37 18.99 14.83
C ALA A 18 -4.29 19.74 15.61
N ASP A 19 -3.73 19.13 16.65
CA ASP A 19 -2.63 19.69 17.43
C ASP A 19 -1.36 19.88 16.58
N LEU A 20 -1.03 18.93 15.70
CA LEU A 20 0.08 19.06 14.76
C LEU A 20 -0.15 20.19 13.76
N GLN A 21 -1.34 20.29 13.20
CA GLN A 21 -1.72 21.35 12.26
C GLN A 21 -1.66 22.73 12.92
N ALA A 22 -2.17 22.87 14.14
CA ALA A 22 -2.09 24.09 14.93
C ALA A 22 -0.66 24.52 15.27
N ALA A 23 0.26 23.54 15.41
CA ALA A 23 1.68 23.78 15.60
C ALA A 23 2.45 24.06 14.29
N GLY A 24 1.79 24.09 13.13
CA GLY A 24 2.42 24.31 11.82
C GLY A 24 3.14 23.07 11.24
N HIS A 25 2.88 21.90 11.78
CA HIS A 25 3.47 20.63 11.37
C HIS A 25 2.45 19.68 10.73
N ASP A 26 1.69 20.17 9.73
CA ASP A 26 0.70 19.36 9.02
C ASP A 26 1.42 18.34 8.12
N PRO A 27 1.34 17.01 8.43
CA PRO A 27 1.99 15.99 7.64
C PRO A 27 1.43 15.89 6.21
N PHE A 28 0.19 16.30 5.97
CA PHE A 28 -0.45 16.21 4.66
C PHE A 28 0.00 17.28 3.67
N THR A 29 0.81 18.26 4.11
CA THR A 29 1.45 19.24 3.22
C THR A 29 2.76 18.73 2.61
N LEU A 30 3.31 17.62 3.15
CA LEU A 30 4.53 17.00 2.65
C LEU A 30 4.23 16.15 1.41
N THR A 31 4.62 16.64 0.23
CA THR A 31 4.32 15.97 -1.05
C THR A 31 5.45 15.07 -1.55
N LYS A 32 6.65 15.16 -0.96
CA LYS A 32 7.83 14.37 -1.35
C LYS A 32 8.65 14.00 -0.12
N TYR A 33 9.25 12.81 -0.15
CA TYR A 33 10.26 12.38 0.79
C TYR A 33 11.43 11.74 0.01
N PRO A 34 12.70 12.07 0.30
CA PRO A 34 13.85 11.59 -0.45
C PRO A 34 14.26 10.17 -0.01
N GLN A 35 13.39 9.20 -0.24
CA GLN A 35 13.68 7.79 0.00
C GLN A 35 14.73 7.30 -1.01
N ASP A 36 15.80 6.65 -0.52
CA ASP A 36 16.92 6.13 -1.31
C ASP A 36 17.16 4.62 -1.13
N ALA A 37 16.46 3.98 -0.19
CA ALA A 37 16.61 2.57 0.10
C ALA A 37 15.28 1.88 0.42
N TYR A 38 15.27 0.55 0.32
CA TYR A 38 14.15 -0.32 0.68
C TYR A 38 14.58 -1.46 1.59
N SER A 39 13.69 -1.91 2.44
CA SER A 39 13.94 -2.91 3.48
C SER A 39 14.53 -4.22 2.96
N ALA A 40 13.97 -4.78 1.88
CA ALA A 40 14.45 -6.04 1.32
C ALA A 40 15.83 -5.90 0.68
N ASP A 41 16.08 -4.78 -0.02
CA ASP A 41 17.37 -4.53 -0.66
C ASP A 41 18.48 -4.41 0.40
N LEU A 42 18.20 -3.72 1.51
CA LEU A 42 19.13 -3.63 2.64
C LEU A 42 19.39 -4.98 3.31
N LYS A 43 18.33 -5.79 3.47
CA LYS A 43 18.47 -7.13 4.06
C LYS A 43 19.36 -8.04 3.19
N GLU A 44 19.25 -7.94 1.88
CA GLU A 44 20.12 -8.70 0.97
C GLU A 44 21.56 -8.14 0.95
N GLU A 45 21.73 -6.80 0.87
CA GLU A 45 23.02 -6.14 0.84
C GLU A 45 23.83 -6.44 2.11
N PHE A 46 23.20 -6.45 3.26
CA PHE A 46 23.85 -6.64 4.57
C PHE A 46 23.57 -8.02 5.18
N LYS A 47 23.25 -9.04 4.38
CA LYS A 47 22.95 -10.37 4.89
C LYS A 47 24.09 -10.97 5.73
N ASP A 48 25.33 -10.70 5.36
CA ASP A 48 26.55 -11.22 5.99
C ASP A 48 27.16 -10.25 7.02
N LEU A 49 26.48 -9.12 7.32
CA LEU A 49 26.98 -8.19 8.34
C LEU A 49 26.97 -8.87 9.71
N PRO A 50 28.11 -8.91 10.45
CA PRO A 50 28.15 -9.54 11.77
C PRO A 50 27.23 -8.86 12.79
N ASN A 51 26.86 -9.60 13.84
CA ASN A 51 26.10 -9.02 14.95
C ASN A 51 26.90 -7.90 15.65
N GLU A 52 26.20 -6.96 16.25
CA GLU A 52 26.76 -5.79 16.94
C GLU A 52 27.69 -4.93 16.06
N THR A 53 27.42 -4.88 14.75
CA THR A 53 28.25 -4.16 13.79
C THR A 53 27.46 -3.06 13.10
N ASP A 54 28.06 -1.88 13.02
CA ASP A 54 27.56 -0.75 12.22
C ASP A 54 28.06 -0.90 10.78
N SER A 55 27.20 -0.61 9.82
CA SER A 55 27.54 -0.75 8.38
C SER A 55 28.26 0.48 7.81
N GLY A 56 28.17 1.61 8.49
CA GLY A 56 28.61 2.92 7.98
C GLY A 56 27.67 3.52 6.91
N LYS A 57 26.65 2.79 6.47
CA LYS A 57 25.74 3.25 5.43
C LYS A 57 24.58 4.05 6.02
N GLN A 58 24.47 5.30 5.59
CA GLN A 58 23.31 6.15 5.86
C GLN A 58 22.23 5.91 4.80
N VAL A 59 20.99 5.85 5.24
CA VAL A 59 19.83 5.59 4.37
C VAL A 59 18.64 6.46 4.75
N ALA A 60 17.77 6.69 3.77
CA ALA A 60 16.46 7.31 3.95
C ALA A 60 15.38 6.33 3.55
N LEU A 61 14.56 5.92 4.51
CA LEU A 61 13.45 4.97 4.34
C LEU A 61 12.12 5.68 4.56
N ALA A 62 11.08 5.22 3.87
CA ALA A 62 9.71 5.64 4.13
C ALA A 62 8.78 4.43 4.15
N GLY A 63 7.81 4.43 5.04
CA GLY A 63 6.87 3.32 5.14
C GLY A 63 5.87 3.47 6.28
N ARG A 64 5.05 2.45 6.45
CA ARG A 64 4.06 2.38 7.52
C ARG A 64 4.66 1.79 8.79
N MET A 65 4.48 2.47 9.90
CA MET A 65 4.86 1.95 11.21
C MET A 65 3.88 0.85 11.65
N MET A 66 4.33 -0.39 11.65
CA MET A 66 3.50 -1.58 11.93
C MET A 66 3.51 -1.98 13.39
N SER A 67 4.53 -1.58 14.13
CA SER A 67 4.61 -1.77 15.57
C SER A 67 5.51 -0.72 16.20
N LYS A 68 5.27 -0.48 17.49
CA LYS A 68 6.09 0.43 18.30
C LYS A 68 6.20 -0.11 19.72
N ARG A 69 7.42 -0.17 20.24
CA ARG A 69 7.72 -0.56 21.62
C ARG A 69 8.63 0.49 22.25
N VAL A 70 8.08 1.25 23.18
CA VAL A 70 8.80 2.29 23.92
C VAL A 70 9.40 1.69 25.20
N MET A 71 10.71 1.86 25.41
CA MET A 71 11.45 1.36 26.57
C MET A 71 12.33 2.49 27.13
N GLY A 72 11.71 3.44 27.85
CA GLY A 72 12.44 4.55 28.47
C GLY A 72 13.12 5.49 27.46
N LYS A 73 14.46 5.48 27.39
CA LYS A 73 15.27 6.33 26.51
C LYS A 73 15.51 5.73 25.12
N ALA A 74 15.16 4.47 24.90
CA ALA A 74 15.25 3.77 23.64
C ALA A 74 13.91 3.18 23.26
N SER A 75 13.69 3.00 21.96
CA SER A 75 12.47 2.44 21.43
C SER A 75 12.79 1.60 20.19
N PHE A 76 11.93 0.62 19.92
CA PHE A 76 11.94 -0.13 18.67
C PHE A 76 10.62 0.09 17.95
N ALA A 77 10.67 0.14 16.62
CA ALA A 77 9.51 0.13 15.76
C ALA A 77 9.80 -0.78 14.55
N HIS A 78 8.74 -1.26 13.90
CA HIS A 78 8.87 -1.92 12.60
C HIS A 78 8.25 -1.03 11.54
N LEU A 79 9.04 -0.73 10.53
CA LEU A 79 8.64 0.01 9.33
C LEU A 79 8.39 -1.00 8.22
N ARG A 80 7.21 -0.90 7.58
CA ARG A 80 6.88 -1.65 6.38
C ARG A 80 6.89 -0.72 5.18
N ASP A 81 7.77 -1.00 4.24
CA ASP A 81 7.82 -0.34 2.93
C ASP A 81 7.19 -1.21 1.83
N ASP A 82 7.42 -0.86 0.56
CA ASP A 82 6.88 -1.61 -0.58
C ASP A 82 7.48 -3.02 -0.72
N LYS A 83 8.71 -3.23 -0.24
CA LYS A 83 9.46 -4.48 -0.42
C LYS A 83 9.50 -5.37 0.82
N GLY A 84 9.15 -4.85 1.99
CA GLY A 84 9.15 -5.65 3.23
C GLY A 84 9.16 -4.84 4.51
N ASP A 85 9.61 -5.48 5.57
CA ASP A 85 9.68 -4.88 6.92
C ASP A 85 11.14 -4.69 7.35
N ILE A 86 11.43 -3.62 8.07
CA ILE A 86 12.72 -3.41 8.73
C ILE A 86 12.52 -2.85 10.14
N GLN A 87 13.40 -3.21 11.06
CA GLN A 87 13.39 -2.68 12.42
C GLN A 87 14.03 -1.30 12.47
N LEU A 88 13.41 -0.40 13.20
CA LEU A 88 13.97 0.90 13.56
C LEU A 88 14.39 0.88 15.02
N TYR A 89 15.56 1.40 15.29
CA TYR A 89 16.08 1.66 16.63
C TYR A 89 16.12 3.17 16.86
N VAL A 90 15.32 3.63 17.81
CA VAL A 90 15.10 5.06 18.05
C VAL A 90 15.57 5.40 19.45
N ARG A 91 16.65 6.17 19.57
CA ARG A 91 17.21 6.61 20.83
C ARG A 91 17.02 8.11 21.03
N ARG A 92 16.66 8.49 22.27
CA ARG A 92 16.51 9.90 22.63
C ARG A 92 17.81 10.68 22.42
N ASP A 93 18.93 10.08 22.80
CA ASP A 93 20.25 10.74 22.77
C ASP A 93 20.77 10.96 21.34
N GLU A 94 20.28 10.21 20.35
CA GLU A 94 20.64 10.33 18.92
C GLU A 94 19.61 11.15 18.12
N LEU A 95 18.32 10.91 18.36
CA LEU A 95 17.25 11.62 17.68
C LEU A 95 17.03 13.05 18.21
N GLY A 96 17.38 13.29 19.48
CA GLY A 96 17.06 14.50 20.22
C GLY A 96 15.80 14.36 21.09
N GLU A 97 15.70 15.20 22.11
CA GLU A 97 14.64 15.10 23.13
C GLU A 97 13.25 15.40 22.56
N GLU A 98 13.10 16.51 21.83
CA GLU A 98 11.83 16.90 21.21
C GLU A 98 11.36 15.92 20.12
N PRO A 99 12.19 15.53 19.12
CA PRO A 99 11.78 14.54 18.11
C PRO A 99 11.49 13.17 18.72
N TYR A 100 12.19 12.76 19.78
CA TYR A 100 11.87 11.54 20.51
C TYR A 100 10.53 11.61 21.24
N ALA A 101 10.21 12.75 21.82
CA ALA A 101 8.90 12.99 22.44
C ALA A 101 7.77 12.97 21.38
N ALA A 102 8.02 13.54 20.21
CA ALA A 102 7.09 13.46 19.06
C ALA A 102 6.90 12.01 18.57
N PHE A 103 8.00 11.25 18.44
CA PHE A 103 7.94 9.82 18.08
C PHE A 103 7.07 9.02 19.05
N LYS A 104 7.15 9.27 20.35
CA LYS A 104 6.31 8.58 21.35
C LYS A 104 4.82 8.83 21.15
N LYS A 105 4.43 9.98 20.59
CA LYS A 105 3.02 10.34 20.29
C LYS A 105 2.49 9.74 19.00
N LEU A 106 3.35 9.24 18.11
CA LEU A 106 2.94 8.58 16.87
C LEU A 106 2.11 7.34 17.16
N ASP A 107 1.25 6.96 16.24
CA ASP A 107 0.39 5.79 16.35
C ASP A 107 0.80 4.71 15.34
N VAL A 108 0.59 3.45 15.70
CA VAL A 108 0.71 2.33 14.76
C VAL A 108 -0.25 2.58 13.59
N GLY A 109 0.29 2.43 12.37
CA GLY A 109 -0.39 2.78 11.14
C GLY A 109 0.06 4.11 10.51
N ASP A 110 0.71 5.00 11.25
CA ASP A 110 1.28 6.24 10.68
C ASP A 110 2.31 5.92 9.61
N ILE A 111 2.37 6.74 8.57
CA ILE A 111 3.44 6.67 7.57
C ILE A 111 4.52 7.64 7.97
N ILE A 112 5.74 7.14 8.08
CA ILE A 112 6.90 7.89 8.54
C ILE A 112 8.06 7.77 7.57
N GLY A 113 8.85 8.83 7.50
CA GLY A 113 10.17 8.85 6.90
C GLY A 113 11.23 8.79 7.98
N VAL A 114 12.29 8.03 7.75
CA VAL A 114 13.39 7.84 8.71
C VAL A 114 14.72 7.94 7.98
N LYS A 115 15.62 8.79 8.47
CA LYS A 115 17.03 8.73 8.07
C LYS A 115 17.84 8.12 9.21
N GLY A 116 18.86 7.37 8.85
CA GLY A 116 19.73 6.77 9.86
C GLY A 116 20.73 5.79 9.29
N GLU A 117 21.49 5.21 10.17
CA GLU A 117 22.54 4.25 9.85
C GLU A 117 22.04 2.81 9.95
N VAL A 118 22.38 2.00 8.96
CA VAL A 118 22.11 0.55 8.97
C VAL A 118 23.10 -0.14 9.92
N PHE A 119 22.59 -1.01 10.78
CA PHE A 119 23.42 -1.80 11.69
C PHE A 119 22.73 -3.14 12.01
N ARG A 120 23.49 -4.07 12.53
CA ARG A 120 22.93 -5.33 13.04
C ARG A 120 22.95 -5.35 14.56
N THR A 121 21.81 -5.67 15.15
CA THR A 121 21.66 -5.76 16.61
C THR A 121 22.41 -6.97 17.18
N LYS A 122 22.58 -7.02 18.50
CA LYS A 122 23.14 -8.17 19.22
C LYS A 122 22.36 -9.47 18.95
N THR A 123 21.08 -9.38 18.75
CA THR A 123 20.20 -10.52 18.46
C THR A 123 20.14 -10.90 16.98
N GLY A 124 20.92 -10.24 16.12
CA GLY A 124 21.05 -10.55 14.70
C GLY A 124 20.01 -9.83 13.80
N GLU A 125 19.13 -8.99 14.35
CA GLU A 125 18.15 -8.26 13.54
C GLU A 125 18.79 -7.07 12.82
N LEU A 126 18.67 -7.00 11.49
CA LEU A 126 19.09 -5.83 10.73
C LEU A 126 18.15 -4.66 11.01
N SER A 127 18.73 -3.53 11.39
CA SER A 127 17.99 -2.39 11.90
C SER A 127 18.54 -1.08 11.35
N VAL A 128 17.73 -0.03 11.40
CA VAL A 128 18.18 1.34 11.13
C VAL A 128 18.13 2.13 12.42
N ARG A 129 19.28 2.69 12.80
CA ARG A 129 19.44 3.61 13.92
C ARG A 129 19.00 5.00 13.47
N ALA A 130 17.83 5.42 13.93
CA ALA A 130 17.20 6.66 13.46
C ALA A 130 17.93 7.90 14.01
N THR A 131 18.36 8.77 13.12
CA THR A 131 18.91 10.10 13.42
C THR A 131 17.94 11.23 13.08
N GLU A 132 17.02 10.98 12.15
CA GLU A 132 15.94 11.90 11.78
C GLU A 132 14.64 11.11 11.56
N LEU A 133 13.50 11.67 11.98
CA LEU A 133 12.20 11.05 11.82
C LEU A 133 11.17 12.11 11.44
N THR A 134 10.41 11.84 10.38
CA THR A 134 9.39 12.74 9.84
C THR A 134 8.06 12.00 9.75
N LEU A 135 6.98 12.58 10.27
CA LEU A 135 5.63 12.08 10.02
C LEU A 135 5.19 12.52 8.63
N LEU A 136 4.92 11.56 7.73
CA LEU A 136 4.52 11.81 6.34
C LEU A 136 3.01 11.77 6.16
N ALA A 137 2.32 10.88 6.88
CA ALA A 137 0.86 10.83 6.89
C ALA A 137 0.34 10.23 8.19
N LYS A 138 -0.69 10.85 8.76
CA LYS A 138 -1.34 10.40 9.99
C LYS A 138 -2.40 9.36 9.71
N SER A 139 -2.30 8.20 10.35
CA SER A 139 -3.34 7.17 10.34
C SER A 139 -4.46 7.55 11.30
N LEU A 140 -5.61 7.95 10.77
CA LEU A 140 -6.75 8.38 11.58
C LEU A 140 -7.59 7.23 12.14
N ARG A 141 -7.52 6.06 11.50
CA ARG A 141 -8.19 4.84 11.99
C ARG A 141 -7.16 3.82 12.44
N PRO A 142 -7.41 3.11 13.56
CA PRO A 142 -6.54 2.03 13.98
C PRO A 142 -6.54 0.91 12.92
N LEU A 143 -5.39 0.24 12.77
CA LEU A 143 -5.31 -0.97 11.97
C LEU A 143 -6.01 -2.13 12.72
N PRO A 144 -6.51 -3.15 12.02
CA PRO A 144 -6.98 -4.39 12.62
C PRO A 144 -5.92 -5.01 13.55
N GLU A 145 -6.36 -5.77 14.55
CA GLU A 145 -5.45 -6.40 15.51
C GLU A 145 -4.42 -7.31 14.80
N LYS A 146 -3.16 -7.18 15.23
CA LYS A 146 -2.00 -7.80 14.59
C LYS A 146 -2.07 -9.34 14.56
N PHE A 147 -2.69 -9.96 15.57
CA PHE A 147 -2.66 -11.42 15.75
C PHE A 147 -3.69 -12.17 14.91
N HIS A 148 -4.78 -11.53 14.53
CA HIS A 148 -5.85 -12.17 13.78
C HIS A 148 -6.00 -11.60 12.37
N GLY A 149 -5.29 -10.50 12.06
CA GLY A 149 -5.43 -9.80 10.78
C GLY A 149 -6.89 -9.37 10.53
N LEU A 150 -7.22 -9.17 9.28
CA LEU A 150 -8.59 -9.00 8.84
C LEU A 150 -9.09 -10.34 8.31
N THR A 151 -9.87 -11.09 9.11
CA THR A 151 -10.31 -12.45 8.78
C THR A 151 -11.69 -12.51 8.10
N ASP A 152 -12.56 -11.55 8.41
CA ASP A 152 -13.90 -11.49 7.82
C ASP A 152 -13.82 -11.26 6.30
N THR A 153 -14.37 -12.20 5.51
CA THR A 153 -14.27 -12.21 4.05
C THR A 153 -14.95 -11.00 3.40
N GLU A 154 -16.13 -10.60 3.90
CA GLU A 154 -16.84 -9.43 3.37
C GLU A 154 -16.06 -8.14 3.61
N MET A 155 -15.53 -7.96 4.81
CA MET A 155 -14.67 -6.82 5.14
C MET A 155 -13.40 -6.79 4.29
N ARG A 156 -12.76 -7.93 4.05
CA ARG A 156 -11.57 -8.05 3.18
C ARG A 156 -11.88 -7.63 1.74
N TYR A 157 -13.04 -7.97 1.21
CA TYR A 157 -13.44 -7.56 -0.13
C TYR A 157 -13.86 -6.09 -0.21
N ARG A 158 -14.59 -5.59 0.79
CA ARG A 158 -15.07 -4.20 0.83
C ARG A 158 -13.97 -3.20 1.17
N GLN A 159 -13.01 -3.59 2.01
CA GLN A 159 -11.89 -2.76 2.44
C GLN A 159 -10.56 -3.39 1.99
N ARG A 160 -10.41 -3.63 0.70
CA ARG A 160 -9.23 -4.28 0.12
C ARG A 160 -7.92 -3.58 0.51
N TYR A 161 -7.92 -2.27 0.62
CA TYR A 161 -6.76 -1.48 1.07
C TYR A 161 -6.34 -1.79 2.51
N VAL A 162 -7.29 -2.12 3.40
CA VAL A 162 -6.98 -2.57 4.77
C VAL A 162 -6.48 -4.01 4.76
N ASP A 163 -7.10 -4.88 3.97
CA ASP A 163 -6.69 -6.27 3.77
C ASP A 163 -5.23 -6.36 3.29
N LEU A 164 -4.82 -5.53 2.34
CA LEU A 164 -3.43 -5.44 1.85
C LEU A 164 -2.43 -4.99 2.92
N ILE A 165 -2.87 -4.17 3.90
CA ILE A 165 -2.03 -3.75 5.03
C ILE A 165 -1.93 -4.86 6.07
N ALA A 166 -3.06 -5.50 6.39
CA ALA A 166 -3.16 -6.48 7.47
C ALA A 166 -2.63 -7.87 7.07
N ASN A 167 -2.82 -8.26 5.80
CA ASN A 167 -2.50 -9.57 5.23
C ASN A 167 -1.51 -9.41 4.06
N PRO A 168 -0.19 -9.32 4.30
CA PRO A 168 0.80 -9.03 3.25
C PRO A 168 0.79 -10.01 2.08
N GLU A 169 0.46 -11.28 2.33
CA GLU A 169 0.38 -12.34 1.31
C GLU A 169 -0.69 -12.07 0.24
N VAL A 170 -1.68 -11.23 0.54
CA VAL A 170 -2.72 -10.83 -0.42
C VAL A 170 -2.12 -10.03 -1.57
N LYS A 171 -1.09 -9.21 -1.31
CA LYS A 171 -0.36 -8.45 -2.35
C LYS A 171 0.23 -9.39 -3.39
N ASP A 172 0.81 -10.51 -2.97
CA ASP A 172 1.43 -11.49 -3.88
C ASP A 172 0.41 -12.09 -4.86
N THR A 173 -0.82 -12.33 -4.40
CA THR A 173 -1.91 -12.81 -5.25
C THR A 173 -2.21 -11.82 -6.38
N PHE A 174 -2.29 -10.52 -6.08
CA PHE A 174 -2.55 -9.50 -7.11
C PHE A 174 -1.36 -9.28 -8.03
N VAL A 175 -0.13 -9.36 -7.52
CA VAL A 175 1.09 -9.32 -8.35
C VAL A 175 1.11 -10.49 -9.32
N LYS A 176 0.87 -11.73 -8.84
CA LYS A 176 0.79 -12.93 -9.69
C LYS A 176 -0.31 -12.80 -10.75
N ARG A 177 -1.49 -12.30 -10.37
CA ARG A 177 -2.58 -12.05 -11.32
C ARG A 177 -2.14 -11.11 -12.45
N SER A 178 -1.45 -10.01 -12.12
CA SER A 178 -0.95 -9.06 -13.11
C SER A 178 0.13 -9.69 -14.02
N GLN A 179 1.00 -10.52 -13.44
CA GLN A 179 2.01 -11.27 -14.20
C GLN A 179 1.36 -12.25 -15.18
N ILE A 180 0.36 -13.02 -14.74
CA ILE A 180 -0.38 -13.94 -15.63
C ILE A 180 -0.99 -13.21 -16.82
N LEU A 181 -1.65 -12.06 -16.58
CA LEU A 181 -2.22 -11.29 -17.70
C LEU A 181 -1.14 -10.77 -18.66
N LYS A 182 0.00 -10.32 -18.12
CA LYS A 182 1.14 -9.90 -18.93
C LYS A 182 1.68 -11.03 -19.79
N GLU A 183 1.84 -12.23 -19.25
CA GLU A 183 2.31 -13.40 -19.99
C GLU A 183 1.32 -13.84 -21.08
N ILE A 184 0.01 -13.82 -20.80
CA ILE A 184 -1.00 -14.11 -21.83
C ILE A 184 -0.91 -13.11 -23.00
N ARG A 185 -0.78 -11.81 -22.69
CA ARG A 185 -0.64 -10.78 -23.71
C ARG A 185 0.63 -10.96 -24.53
N ALA A 186 1.78 -11.17 -23.87
CA ALA A 186 3.05 -11.41 -24.54
C ALA A 186 2.99 -12.64 -25.46
N TYR A 187 2.40 -13.74 -24.98
CA TYR A 187 2.22 -14.96 -25.79
C TYR A 187 1.39 -14.74 -27.06
N LEU A 188 0.31 -13.98 -26.96
CA LEU A 188 -0.54 -13.69 -28.13
C LEU A 188 0.14 -12.70 -29.07
N ASP A 189 0.83 -11.68 -28.54
CA ASP A 189 1.60 -10.70 -29.32
C ASP A 189 2.72 -11.37 -30.14
N GLU A 190 3.48 -12.28 -29.53
CA GLU A 190 4.51 -13.09 -30.21
C GLU A 190 3.95 -13.94 -31.37
N LYS A 191 2.66 -14.30 -31.28
CA LYS A 191 1.96 -15.04 -32.36
C LYS A 191 1.32 -14.12 -33.40
N GLY A 192 1.52 -12.82 -33.28
CA GLY A 192 1.01 -11.83 -34.24
C GLY A 192 -0.47 -11.49 -34.03
N PHE A 193 -1.04 -11.79 -32.84
CA PHE A 193 -2.37 -11.33 -32.48
C PHE A 193 -2.35 -9.87 -32.05
N LEU A 194 -3.35 -9.11 -32.47
CA LEU A 194 -3.56 -7.73 -32.07
C LEU A 194 -4.60 -7.65 -30.94
N GLU A 195 -4.23 -7.07 -29.80
CA GLU A 195 -5.20 -6.79 -28.73
C GLU A 195 -6.14 -5.65 -29.15
N VAL A 196 -7.45 -5.86 -29.06
CA VAL A 196 -8.46 -4.89 -29.46
C VAL A 196 -9.49 -4.66 -28.37
N ASP A 197 -9.98 -3.43 -28.27
CA ASP A 197 -11.10 -3.08 -27.43
C ASP A 197 -12.40 -3.06 -28.26
N THR A 198 -13.38 -3.85 -27.84
CA THR A 198 -14.69 -3.87 -28.45
C THR A 198 -15.70 -3.09 -27.56
N PRO A 199 -16.81 -2.55 -28.12
CA PRO A 199 -17.80 -1.81 -27.36
C PRO A 199 -18.33 -2.62 -26.15
N ILE A 200 -18.39 -1.99 -24.98
CA ILE A 200 -18.97 -2.57 -23.75
C ILE A 200 -20.48 -2.36 -23.74
N LEU A 201 -20.92 -1.17 -24.16
CA LEU A 201 -22.34 -0.85 -24.30
C LEU A 201 -22.77 -1.13 -25.71
N THR A 202 -23.87 -1.87 -25.88
CA THR A 202 -24.45 -2.24 -27.18
C THR A 202 -25.93 -1.92 -27.20
N PRO A 203 -26.49 -1.50 -28.37
CA PRO A 203 -27.90 -1.17 -28.47
C PRO A 203 -28.83 -2.41 -28.56
N PHE A 204 -28.25 -3.61 -28.55
CA PHE A 204 -28.98 -4.86 -28.62
C PHE A 204 -28.26 -5.96 -27.84
N GLU A 205 -29.02 -6.94 -27.41
CA GLU A 205 -28.50 -8.13 -26.75
C GLU A 205 -27.71 -8.98 -27.75
N ILE A 206 -26.48 -9.33 -27.42
CA ILE A 206 -25.63 -10.21 -28.18
C ILE A 206 -25.14 -11.30 -27.23
N GLY A 207 -25.19 -12.54 -27.68
CA GLY A 207 -24.56 -13.63 -26.95
C GLY A 207 -25.54 -14.72 -26.52
N ALA A 208 -25.00 -15.68 -25.77
CA ALA A 208 -25.71 -16.84 -25.27
C ALA A 208 -26.88 -16.46 -24.36
N SER A 209 -27.63 -17.45 -23.85
CA SER A 209 -28.81 -17.30 -23.00
C SER A 209 -28.60 -16.61 -21.64
N ALA A 210 -27.53 -15.84 -21.48
CA ALA A 210 -27.26 -15.09 -20.26
C ALA A 210 -28.05 -13.77 -20.22
N ARG A 211 -28.52 -13.40 -19.04
CA ARG A 211 -29.26 -12.16 -18.83
C ARG A 211 -28.31 -10.98 -18.71
N PRO A 212 -28.39 -9.97 -19.62
CA PRO A 212 -27.50 -8.81 -19.57
C PRO A 212 -27.90 -7.82 -18.47
N PHE A 213 -27.02 -6.86 -18.21
CA PHE A 213 -27.37 -5.64 -17.49
C PHE A 213 -27.91 -4.60 -18.47
N TYR A 214 -29.04 -4.00 -18.12
CA TYR A 214 -29.69 -2.93 -18.90
C TYR A 214 -29.30 -1.57 -18.31
N THR A 215 -29.14 -0.59 -19.19
CA THR A 215 -28.88 0.79 -18.83
C THR A 215 -29.47 1.75 -19.86
N HIS A 216 -29.54 3.06 -19.54
CA HIS A 216 -29.96 4.10 -20.44
C HIS A 216 -28.85 5.06 -20.77
N HIS A 217 -28.59 5.31 -22.06
CA HIS A 217 -27.58 6.27 -22.52
C HIS A 217 -28.24 7.65 -22.63
N ASN A 218 -28.05 8.50 -21.62
CA ASN A 218 -28.75 9.79 -21.51
C ASN A 218 -28.53 10.73 -22.71
N SER A 219 -27.29 10.85 -23.21
CA SER A 219 -26.96 11.76 -24.32
C SER A 219 -27.56 11.32 -25.65
N LEU A 220 -27.74 10.02 -25.88
CA LEU A 220 -28.37 9.46 -27.09
C LEU A 220 -29.87 9.17 -26.89
N ASN A 221 -30.37 9.30 -25.65
CA ASN A 221 -31.72 8.98 -25.25
C ASN A 221 -32.18 7.60 -25.77
N MET A 222 -31.40 6.57 -25.52
CA MET A 222 -31.66 5.21 -25.96
C MET A 222 -31.26 4.18 -24.90
N ASP A 223 -32.03 3.09 -24.85
CA ASP A 223 -31.68 1.96 -24.00
C ASP A 223 -30.56 1.16 -24.60
N MET A 224 -29.62 0.73 -23.72
CA MET A 224 -28.46 -0.07 -24.08
C MET A 224 -28.29 -1.20 -23.08
N VAL A 225 -27.47 -2.18 -23.46
CA VAL A 225 -27.10 -3.30 -22.60
C VAL A 225 -25.59 -3.37 -22.45
N LEU A 226 -25.12 -3.83 -21.28
CA LEU A 226 -23.74 -4.24 -21.14
C LEU A 226 -23.57 -5.60 -21.85
N ARG A 227 -22.60 -5.68 -22.75
CA ARG A 227 -22.34 -6.90 -23.52
C ARG A 227 -22.11 -8.11 -22.62
N ILE A 228 -22.60 -9.27 -23.06
CA ILE A 228 -22.29 -10.57 -22.45
C ILE A 228 -21.02 -11.13 -23.06
N GLU A 229 -20.84 -10.97 -24.37
CA GLU A 229 -19.69 -11.48 -25.15
C GLU A 229 -19.18 -10.46 -26.17
N THR A 230 -18.01 -10.74 -26.74
CA THR A 230 -17.34 -9.88 -27.74
C THR A 230 -17.41 -10.44 -29.16
N GLU A 231 -17.96 -11.63 -29.36
CA GLU A 231 -17.87 -12.45 -30.57
C GLU A 231 -18.28 -11.69 -31.83
N LEU A 232 -19.44 -11.04 -31.86
CA LEU A 232 -19.93 -10.35 -33.06
C LEU A 232 -18.99 -9.22 -33.51
N TYR A 233 -18.45 -8.46 -32.56
CA TYR A 233 -17.52 -7.38 -32.88
C TYR A 233 -16.19 -7.90 -33.39
N LEU A 234 -15.68 -8.99 -32.83
CA LEU A 234 -14.46 -9.66 -33.30
C LEU A 234 -14.68 -10.21 -34.72
N LYS A 235 -15.83 -10.83 -35.01
CA LYS A 235 -16.18 -11.26 -36.38
C LYS A 235 -16.20 -10.11 -37.38
N ARG A 236 -16.70 -8.94 -36.98
CA ARG A 236 -16.67 -7.74 -37.84
C ARG A 236 -15.25 -7.25 -38.10
N LEU A 237 -14.34 -7.34 -37.16
CA LEU A 237 -12.93 -7.01 -37.37
C LEU A 237 -12.26 -7.99 -38.34
N ILE A 238 -12.57 -9.29 -38.21
CA ILE A 238 -12.10 -10.31 -39.16
C ILE A 238 -12.58 -10.00 -40.58
N VAL A 239 -13.86 -9.66 -40.75
CA VAL A 239 -14.41 -9.23 -42.06
C VAL A 239 -13.70 -7.98 -42.58
N GLY A 240 -13.29 -7.08 -41.67
CA GLY A 240 -12.51 -5.88 -41.97
C GLY A 240 -11.02 -6.14 -42.31
N GLY A 241 -10.57 -7.39 -42.26
CA GLY A 241 -9.20 -7.78 -42.55
C GLY A 241 -8.26 -7.89 -41.36
N MET A 242 -8.79 -7.82 -40.14
CA MET A 242 -8.01 -8.03 -38.89
C MET A 242 -8.25 -9.46 -38.39
N ASP A 243 -7.50 -10.43 -38.97
CA ASP A 243 -7.69 -11.86 -38.71
C ASP A 243 -6.87 -12.40 -37.53
N ARG A 244 -6.03 -11.58 -36.95
CA ARG A 244 -5.22 -11.85 -35.75
C ARG A 244 -5.11 -10.66 -34.86
#